data_946243f4a5f9dc62715a3ac6300f281c
#
_entry.id   946243f4a5f9dc62715a3ac6300f281c
#
_cell.length_a   1.000
_cell.length_b   1.000
_cell.length_c   1.000
_cell.angle_alpha   90.00
_cell.angle_beta   90.00
_cell.angle_gamma   90.00
#
_symmetry.space_group_name_H-M   'P 1'
#
loop_
_entity.id
_entity.type
_entity.pdbx_description
1 polymer ?
#
loop_
_entity_poly.entity_id
_entity_poly.type
_entity_poly.pdbx_seq_one_letter_code
_entity_poly.pdbx_strand_id
1 'polypeptide(L)'
;MRSYLLMASALLSGTAFADQLITLPDGKQVNLKDDFTWEYVRTQAESEVTTSDASAKPSIAAIPVATAVTGTTIKLNDTKPSLQLSKSGVDILLGAASYQDGELVIPTAITNQGTQPIILVSLKVKVLSTDGKVLAEQQVDTWKSIKRMADTYLRPQSSAEGKSIKLALDKQDQYQLQAEVIEVLAR
;
A
#
# COMPACT_ATOMS: atom_id res chain seq x y z
N MET A 1 49.01 -56.63 -30.46
CA MET A 1 49.28 -55.79 -29.27
C MET A 1 48.50 -54.48 -29.47
N ARG A 2 47.41 -54.32 -28.76
CA ARG A 2 46.41 -53.25 -28.97
C ARG A 2 46.63 -52.18 -27.92
N SER A 3 47.03 -50.98 -28.37
CA SER A 3 47.20 -49.82 -27.52
C SER A 3 45.86 -49.11 -27.39
N TYR A 4 45.30 -49.01 -26.20
CA TYR A 4 44.12 -48.20 -25.88
C TYR A 4 44.58 -46.83 -25.41
N LEU A 5 44.27 -45.81 -26.21
CA LEU A 5 44.43 -44.40 -25.86
C LEU A 5 43.23 -43.92 -25.09
N LEU A 6 43.38 -43.65 -23.81
CA LEU A 6 42.33 -43.06 -22.94
C LEU A 6 42.36 -41.55 -23.13
N MET A 7 41.33 -41.04 -23.74
CA MET A 7 41.08 -39.62 -23.90
C MET A 7 40.19 -39.12 -22.72
N ALA A 8 40.78 -38.39 -21.79
CA ALA A 8 40.07 -37.79 -20.67
C ALA A 8 39.44 -36.48 -21.13
N SER A 9 38.11 -36.47 -21.30
CA SER A 9 37.34 -35.26 -21.56
C SER A 9 37.03 -34.56 -20.24
N ALA A 10 37.63 -33.42 -19.97
CA ALA A 10 37.29 -32.51 -18.90
C ALA A 10 36.02 -31.74 -19.27
N LEU A 11 34.92 -32.07 -18.64
CA LEU A 11 33.66 -31.30 -18.67
C LEU A 11 33.81 -30.07 -17.75
N LEU A 12 34.03 -28.89 -18.35
CA LEU A 12 33.84 -27.63 -17.66
C LEU A 12 32.32 -27.38 -17.55
N SER A 13 31.76 -27.64 -16.39
CA SER A 13 30.39 -27.21 -16.05
C SER A 13 30.40 -25.72 -15.77
N GLY A 14 30.13 -24.93 -16.80
CA GLY A 14 29.81 -23.51 -16.63
C GLY A 14 28.42 -23.38 -15.99
N THR A 15 28.33 -22.88 -14.80
CA THR A 15 27.06 -22.43 -14.20
C THR A 15 26.63 -21.18 -14.95
N ALA A 16 25.74 -21.36 -15.90
CA ALA A 16 25.04 -20.24 -16.53
C ALA A 16 23.99 -19.73 -15.52
N PHE A 17 24.28 -18.61 -14.89
CA PHE A 17 23.28 -17.83 -14.18
C PHE A 17 22.39 -17.18 -15.24
N ALA A 18 21.14 -17.57 -15.31
CA ALA A 18 20.19 -17.03 -16.28
C ALA A 18 19.09 -16.30 -15.50
N ASP A 19 18.98 -15.01 -15.75
CA ASP A 19 17.80 -14.23 -15.38
C ASP A 19 16.55 -14.96 -15.88
N GLN A 20 15.61 -15.25 -15.00
CA GLN A 20 14.42 -16.02 -15.35
C GLN A 20 13.21 -15.10 -15.54
N LEU A 21 12.68 -15.10 -16.76
CA LEU A 21 11.47 -14.36 -17.09
C LEU A 21 10.24 -15.24 -16.81
N ILE A 22 9.36 -14.78 -15.93
CA ILE A 22 8.12 -15.48 -15.55
C ILE A 22 6.92 -14.63 -15.98
N THR A 23 5.98 -15.23 -16.70
CA THR A 23 4.71 -14.60 -17.03
C THR A 23 3.66 -14.96 -15.99
N LEU A 24 3.09 -13.97 -15.34
CA LEU A 24 2.03 -14.11 -14.36
C LEU A 24 0.67 -14.40 -15.03
N PRO A 25 -0.31 -14.97 -14.33
CA PRO A 25 -1.64 -15.26 -14.87
C PRO A 25 -2.41 -14.03 -15.37
N ASP A 26 -2.02 -12.84 -14.93
CA ASP A 26 -2.56 -11.54 -15.35
C ASP A 26 -1.86 -10.96 -16.60
N GLY A 27 -0.96 -11.73 -17.23
CA GLY A 27 -0.25 -11.35 -18.46
C GLY A 27 0.96 -10.45 -18.26
N LYS A 28 1.31 -10.08 -17.03
CA LYS A 28 2.51 -9.30 -16.74
C LYS A 28 3.74 -10.19 -16.68
N GLN A 29 4.87 -9.67 -17.14
CA GLN A 29 6.15 -10.36 -17.09
C GLN A 29 7.01 -9.83 -15.94
N VAL A 30 7.62 -10.75 -15.21
CA VAL A 30 8.53 -10.47 -14.10
C VAL A 30 9.89 -11.12 -14.40
N ASN A 31 10.96 -10.35 -14.27
CA ASN A 31 12.31 -10.84 -14.32
C ASN A 31 12.81 -11.15 -12.92
N LEU A 32 13.13 -12.42 -12.64
CA LEU A 32 13.77 -12.86 -11.41
C LEU A 32 15.28 -12.73 -11.58
N LYS A 33 15.92 -11.98 -10.67
CA LYS A 33 17.36 -11.77 -10.62
C LYS A 33 18.03 -12.76 -9.66
N ASP A 34 19.30 -13.04 -9.87
CA ASP A 34 20.08 -13.97 -9.05
C ASP A 34 20.29 -13.51 -7.59
N ASP A 35 20.03 -12.24 -7.30
CA ASP A 35 20.10 -11.65 -5.96
C ASP A 35 18.80 -11.85 -5.14
N PHE A 36 17.88 -12.72 -5.59
CA PHE A 36 16.54 -12.96 -5.04
C PHE A 36 15.63 -11.72 -5.11
N THR A 37 15.95 -10.73 -5.95
CA THR A 37 15.06 -9.62 -6.26
C THR A 37 14.31 -9.89 -7.57
N TRP A 38 13.18 -9.19 -7.74
CA TRP A 38 12.37 -9.30 -8.94
C TRP A 38 11.96 -7.92 -9.44
N GLU A 39 11.76 -7.80 -10.76
CA GLU A 39 11.37 -6.56 -11.41
C GLU A 39 10.31 -6.81 -12.49
N TYR A 40 9.29 -5.94 -12.55
CA TYR A 40 8.31 -6.00 -13.63
C TYR A 40 8.92 -5.54 -14.95
N VAL A 41 8.83 -6.37 -15.98
CA VAL A 41 9.21 -5.98 -17.35
C VAL A 41 8.10 -5.13 -17.95
N ARG A 42 8.36 -3.84 -18.16
CA ARG A 42 7.44 -2.97 -18.88
C ARG A 42 7.60 -3.24 -20.37
N THR A 43 6.62 -3.90 -20.98
CA THR A 43 6.52 -3.99 -22.43
C THR A 43 6.19 -2.59 -22.97
N GLN A 44 7.18 -1.92 -23.52
CA GLN A 44 6.97 -0.68 -24.25
C GLN A 44 6.25 -1.02 -25.55
N ALA A 45 4.94 -0.69 -25.61
CA ALA A 45 4.25 -0.49 -26.86
C ALA A 45 4.06 1.02 -27.04
N GLU A 46 4.86 1.56 -27.91
CA GLU A 46 4.60 2.66 -28.84
C GLU A 46 4.25 4.06 -28.29
N SER A 47 5.22 4.95 -28.37
CA SER A 47 5.11 6.20 -29.13
C SER A 47 6.49 6.86 -29.27
N GLU A 48 6.96 6.90 -30.48
CA GLU A 48 8.03 7.80 -30.93
C GLU A 48 7.64 9.25 -30.72
N VAL A 49 8.59 10.12 -30.34
CA VAL A 49 9.10 11.24 -31.12
C VAL A 49 10.10 12.09 -30.31
N THR A 50 11.29 12.22 -30.88
CA THR A 50 12.30 13.29 -30.87
C THR A 50 13.09 13.69 -29.62
N THR A 51 14.35 13.35 -29.72
CA THR A 51 15.63 14.12 -29.49
C THR A 51 15.59 15.37 -28.62
N SER A 52 16.37 15.35 -27.53
CA SER A 52 17.53 16.24 -27.35
C SER A 52 18.33 15.91 -26.09
N ASP A 53 19.61 15.78 -26.34
CA ASP A 53 20.80 15.80 -25.53
C ASP A 53 20.70 16.61 -24.22
N ALA A 54 21.05 15.97 -23.09
CA ALA A 54 21.94 16.58 -22.07
C ALA A 54 22.17 15.60 -20.92
N SER A 55 23.42 15.23 -20.77
CA SER A 55 24.06 14.60 -19.62
C SER A 55 23.56 15.17 -18.29
N ALA A 56 22.86 14.36 -17.50
CA ALA A 56 22.63 14.63 -16.10
C ALA A 56 22.71 13.32 -15.29
N LYS A 57 23.64 13.30 -14.32
CA LYS A 57 23.79 12.27 -13.29
C LYS A 57 22.44 11.82 -12.75
N PRO A 58 22.24 10.51 -12.45
CA PRO A 58 21.08 10.10 -11.71
C PRO A 58 21.18 10.65 -10.27
N SER A 59 20.50 11.75 -10.02
CA SER A 59 20.11 12.14 -8.68
C SER A 59 19.14 11.06 -8.20
N ILE A 60 19.53 10.30 -7.19
CA ILE A 60 18.61 9.48 -6.42
C ILE A 60 17.63 10.48 -5.80
N ALA A 61 16.50 10.66 -6.46
CA ALA A 61 15.40 11.40 -5.90
C ALA A 61 15.00 10.65 -4.64
N ALA A 62 15.35 11.21 -3.49
CA ALA A 62 14.76 10.82 -2.23
C ALA A 62 13.25 10.81 -2.45
N ILE A 63 12.63 9.64 -2.35
CA ILE A 63 11.18 9.52 -2.31
C ILE A 63 10.77 10.38 -1.13
N PRO A 64 10.08 11.52 -1.33
CA PRO A 64 9.57 12.24 -0.20
C PRO A 64 8.64 11.27 0.51
N VAL A 65 8.93 10.95 1.78
CA VAL A 65 7.93 10.47 2.71
C VAL A 65 7.00 11.68 2.92
N ALA A 66 6.23 11.95 1.90
CA ALA A 66 5.13 12.87 2.01
C ALA A 66 4.17 12.22 2.99
N THR A 67 3.79 12.95 4.01
CA THR A 67 2.52 12.77 4.69
C THR A 67 1.45 13.02 3.63
N ALA A 68 1.37 12.08 2.69
CA ALA A 68 0.55 12.26 1.50
C ALA A 68 -0.89 12.03 1.93
N VAL A 69 -1.69 13.07 1.83
CA VAL A 69 -3.14 12.94 1.80
C VAL A 69 -3.43 11.96 0.67
N THR A 70 -3.73 10.72 1.04
CA THR A 70 -4.03 9.68 0.06
C THR A 70 -5.51 9.77 -0.27
N GLY A 71 -5.82 9.95 -1.55
CA GLY A 71 -7.19 10.08 -2.04
C GLY A 71 -7.61 8.88 -2.89
N THR A 72 -8.85 8.47 -2.78
CA THR A 72 -9.46 7.41 -3.60
C THR A 72 -10.92 7.72 -3.88
N THR A 73 -11.46 7.15 -4.96
CA THR A 73 -12.89 7.19 -5.22
C THR A 73 -13.56 5.99 -4.55
N ILE A 74 -14.55 6.24 -3.72
CA ILE A 74 -15.38 5.22 -3.08
C ILE A 74 -16.75 5.18 -3.74
N LYS A 75 -17.24 3.97 -3.95
CA LYS A 75 -18.61 3.69 -4.42
C LYS A 75 -19.39 3.06 -3.29
N LEU A 76 -20.64 3.46 -3.13
CA LEU A 76 -21.54 2.78 -2.22
C LEU A 76 -21.83 1.36 -2.73
N ASN A 77 -22.01 0.44 -1.78
CA ASN A 77 -22.26 -0.99 -2.04
C ASN A 77 -21.09 -1.74 -2.73
N ASP A 78 -19.89 -1.17 -2.76
CA ASP A 78 -18.69 -1.94 -3.06
C ASP A 78 -18.36 -2.84 -1.84
N THR A 79 -17.79 -4.01 -2.08
CA THR A 79 -17.37 -4.93 -1.02
C THR A 79 -15.87 -4.84 -0.71
N LYS A 80 -15.14 -4.06 -1.50
CA LYS A 80 -13.69 -3.93 -1.37
C LYS A 80 -13.33 -2.84 -0.37
N PRO A 81 -12.23 -3.00 0.37
CA PRO A 81 -11.66 -1.92 1.16
C PRO A 81 -11.40 -0.69 0.30
N SER A 82 -11.68 0.48 0.86
CA SER A 82 -11.60 1.75 0.14
C SER A 82 -10.18 2.30 0.10
N LEU A 83 -9.41 2.19 1.19
CA LEU A 83 -8.10 2.82 1.31
C LEU A 83 -7.29 2.15 2.43
N GLN A 84 -5.97 2.05 2.22
CA GLN A 84 -5.02 1.66 3.27
C GLN A 84 -4.04 2.81 3.52
N LEU A 85 -3.82 3.12 4.78
CA LEU A 85 -2.88 4.13 5.25
C LEU A 85 -1.86 3.46 6.17
N SER A 86 -0.62 3.97 6.17
CA SER A 86 0.42 3.47 7.07
C SER A 86 1.20 4.64 7.66
N LYS A 87 1.41 4.64 8.98
CA LYS A 87 2.22 5.64 9.69
C LYS A 87 2.79 5.04 10.97
N SER A 88 4.09 5.26 11.21
CA SER A 88 4.77 4.86 12.45
C SER A 88 4.60 3.37 12.81
N GLY A 89 4.58 2.48 11.80
CA GLY A 89 4.39 1.05 12.01
C GLY A 89 2.95 0.64 12.33
N VAL A 90 1.99 1.51 12.09
CA VAL A 90 0.56 1.20 12.22
C VAL A 90 -0.10 1.29 10.85
N ASP A 91 -0.77 0.21 10.45
CA ASP A 91 -1.58 0.16 9.24
C ASP A 91 -3.05 0.35 9.59
N ILE A 92 -3.71 1.22 8.86
CA ILE A 92 -5.14 1.51 9.00
C ILE A 92 -5.82 1.16 7.67
N LEU A 93 -6.75 0.23 7.71
CA LEU A 93 -7.56 -0.15 6.57
C LEU A 93 -8.94 0.49 6.71
N LEU A 94 -9.34 1.28 5.73
CA LEU A 94 -10.69 1.81 5.58
C LEU A 94 -11.48 0.81 4.73
N GLY A 95 -12.49 0.20 5.32
CA GLY A 95 -13.31 -0.83 4.68
C GLY A 95 -14.27 -0.28 3.63
N ALA A 96 -15.19 -1.11 3.19
CA ALA A 96 -16.23 -0.75 2.23
C ALA A 96 -17.19 0.28 2.85
N ALA A 97 -17.43 1.36 2.11
CA ALA A 97 -18.32 2.42 2.55
C ALA A 97 -19.79 2.01 2.38
N SER A 98 -20.60 2.29 3.38
CA SER A 98 -22.05 2.11 3.36
C SER A 98 -22.75 3.40 3.75
N TYR A 99 -24.03 3.52 3.36
CA TYR A 99 -24.84 4.66 3.73
C TYR A 99 -26.00 4.19 4.59
N GLN A 100 -26.07 4.67 5.83
CA GLN A 100 -27.05 4.26 6.83
C GLN A 100 -27.52 5.48 7.61
N ASP A 101 -28.83 5.60 7.79
CA ASP A 101 -29.46 6.62 8.64
C ASP A 101 -29.04 8.08 8.36
N GLY A 102 -28.77 8.41 7.09
CA GLY A 102 -28.32 9.75 6.71
C GLY A 102 -26.81 9.97 6.86
N GLU A 103 -26.05 8.95 7.16
CA GLU A 103 -24.60 9.02 7.36
C GLU A 103 -23.84 8.09 6.41
N LEU A 104 -22.71 8.56 5.92
CA LEU A 104 -21.71 7.71 5.29
C LEU A 104 -20.92 7.03 6.38
N VAL A 105 -20.95 5.70 6.42
CA VAL A 105 -20.28 4.87 7.40
C VAL A 105 -19.14 4.12 6.74
N ILE A 106 -17.90 4.29 7.24
CA ILE A 106 -16.71 3.61 6.76
C ILE A 106 -16.11 2.83 7.94
N PRO A 107 -16.18 1.51 7.95
CA PRO A 107 -15.54 0.69 8.98
C PRO A 107 -14.03 0.80 8.90
N THR A 108 -13.34 0.69 10.03
CA THR A 108 -11.89 0.73 10.08
C THR A 108 -11.33 -0.53 10.75
N ALA A 109 -10.17 -0.99 10.29
CA ALA A 109 -9.37 -2.00 10.95
C ALA A 109 -7.95 -1.48 11.12
N ILE A 110 -7.32 -1.77 12.25
CA ILE A 110 -6.01 -1.24 12.59
C ILE A 110 -5.08 -2.40 12.94
N THR A 111 -3.89 -2.39 12.34
CA THR A 111 -2.85 -3.37 12.61
C THR A 111 -1.61 -2.65 13.14
N ASN A 112 -1.14 -3.07 14.31
CA ASN A 112 0.11 -2.60 14.87
C ASN A 112 1.25 -3.52 14.43
N GLN A 113 2.06 -3.08 13.47
CA GLN A 113 3.26 -3.77 12.98
C GLN A 113 4.49 -3.47 13.84
N GLY A 114 4.37 -2.52 14.76
CA GLY A 114 5.45 -2.07 15.61
C GLY A 114 5.73 -3.01 16.79
N THR A 115 6.70 -2.62 17.61
CA THR A 115 7.12 -3.34 18.82
C THR A 115 6.57 -2.73 20.11
N GLN A 116 5.91 -1.57 20.02
CA GLN A 116 5.32 -0.87 21.15
C GLN A 116 3.79 -0.91 21.07
N PRO A 117 3.09 -0.99 22.21
CA PRO A 117 1.63 -0.93 22.22
C PRO A 117 1.14 0.47 21.85
N ILE A 118 0.06 0.53 21.05
CA ILE A 118 -0.54 1.78 20.59
C ILE A 118 -1.74 2.13 21.47
N ILE A 119 -1.81 3.40 21.86
CA ILE A 119 -2.88 3.92 22.72
C ILE A 119 -3.82 4.89 22.01
N LEU A 120 -3.38 5.52 20.91
CA LEU A 120 -4.19 6.44 20.12
C LEU A 120 -3.81 6.35 18.64
N VAL A 121 -4.83 6.36 17.78
CA VAL A 121 -4.70 6.59 16.35
C VAL A 121 -5.78 7.56 15.91
N SER A 122 -5.38 8.73 15.39
CA SER A 122 -6.28 9.76 14.90
C SER A 122 -6.12 9.98 13.40
N LEU A 123 -7.23 10.00 12.70
CA LEU A 123 -7.31 10.28 11.26
C LEU A 123 -7.99 11.63 11.02
N LYS A 124 -7.52 12.33 10.01
CA LYS A 124 -8.26 13.41 9.36
C LYS A 124 -8.87 12.85 8.08
N VAL A 125 -10.17 12.97 7.95
CA VAL A 125 -10.93 12.43 6.81
C VAL A 125 -11.68 13.57 6.16
N LYS A 126 -11.58 13.66 4.83
CA LYS A 126 -12.29 14.62 3.99
C LYS A 126 -13.02 13.85 2.91
N VAL A 127 -14.30 14.13 2.77
CA VAL A 127 -15.15 13.58 1.71
C VAL A 127 -15.56 14.70 0.77
N LEU A 128 -15.35 14.45 -0.52
CA LEU A 128 -15.70 15.38 -1.58
C LEU A 128 -16.71 14.71 -2.53
N SER A 129 -17.51 15.55 -3.19
CA SER A 129 -18.33 15.10 -4.33
C SER A 129 -17.43 14.75 -5.52
N THR A 130 -18.01 14.15 -6.54
CA THR A 130 -17.32 13.87 -7.82
C THR A 130 -16.78 15.12 -8.49
N ASP A 131 -17.38 16.29 -8.24
CA ASP A 131 -16.96 17.59 -8.75
C ASP A 131 -15.85 18.26 -7.93
N GLY A 132 -15.35 17.58 -6.89
CA GLY A 132 -14.30 18.08 -6.03
C GLY A 132 -14.76 19.04 -4.92
N LYS A 133 -16.07 19.25 -4.75
CA LYS A 133 -16.62 20.06 -3.65
C LYS A 133 -16.51 19.29 -2.33
N VAL A 134 -15.98 19.92 -1.28
CA VAL A 134 -15.92 19.34 0.06
C VAL A 134 -17.34 19.20 0.63
N LEU A 135 -17.74 17.98 0.95
CA LEU A 135 -19.02 17.65 1.58
C LEU A 135 -18.90 17.57 3.09
N ALA A 136 -17.82 16.93 3.58
CA ALA A 136 -17.52 16.83 5.01
C ALA A 136 -16.04 16.74 5.24
N GLU A 137 -15.59 17.27 6.38
CA GLU A 137 -14.21 17.12 6.87
C GLU A 137 -14.28 16.92 8.39
N GLN A 138 -13.63 15.86 8.88
CA GLN A 138 -13.67 15.50 10.28
C GLN A 138 -12.36 14.85 10.74
N GLN A 139 -11.97 15.11 11.99
CA GLN A 139 -10.95 14.33 12.69
C GLN A 139 -11.63 13.26 13.54
N VAL A 140 -11.15 12.02 13.44
CA VAL A 140 -11.72 10.87 14.13
C VAL A 140 -10.62 10.08 14.84
N ASP A 141 -10.78 9.83 16.12
CA ASP A 141 -9.95 8.88 16.85
C ASP A 141 -10.46 7.47 16.51
N THR A 142 -9.81 6.79 15.58
CA THR A 142 -10.16 5.43 15.17
C THR A 142 -9.73 4.38 16.18
N TRP A 143 -8.71 4.69 16.98
CA TRP A 143 -8.33 3.92 18.16
C TRP A 143 -8.06 4.84 19.33
N LYS A 144 -8.61 4.50 20.48
CA LYS A 144 -8.39 5.24 21.72
C LYS A 144 -8.49 4.31 22.92
N SER A 145 -7.38 4.16 23.61
CA SER A 145 -7.23 3.32 24.78
C SER A 145 -7.32 4.12 26.07
N ILE A 146 -7.63 3.44 27.16
CA ILE A 146 -7.63 4.04 28.50
C ILE A 146 -6.20 3.96 29.05
N LYS A 147 -5.53 5.11 29.25
CA LYS A 147 -4.11 5.19 29.63
C LYS A 147 -3.70 4.38 30.87
N ARG A 148 -4.64 4.07 31.76
CA ARG A 148 -4.40 3.29 33.00
C ARG A 148 -4.72 1.81 32.86
N MET A 149 -5.27 1.38 31.70
CA MET A 149 -5.72 0.01 31.45
C MET A 149 -4.94 -0.55 30.26
N ALA A 150 -3.84 -1.25 30.53
CA ALA A 150 -2.96 -1.79 29.51
C ALA A 150 -3.61 -2.88 28.64
N ASP A 151 -4.66 -3.51 29.11
CA ASP A 151 -5.49 -4.47 28.38
C ASP A 151 -6.29 -3.83 27.23
N THR A 152 -6.51 -2.51 27.28
CA THR A 152 -7.18 -1.76 26.20
C THR A 152 -6.24 -1.31 25.08
N TYR A 153 -4.93 -1.51 25.22
CA TYR A 153 -3.95 -1.09 24.24
C TYR A 153 -3.94 -2.04 23.03
N LEU A 154 -3.71 -1.48 21.84
CA LEU A 154 -3.44 -2.30 20.67
C LEU A 154 -2.03 -2.85 20.79
N ARG A 155 -1.93 -4.15 21.04
CA ARG A 155 -0.66 -4.83 21.31
C ARG A 155 0.24 -4.85 20.08
N PRO A 156 1.56 -4.96 20.27
CA PRO A 156 2.49 -5.23 19.17
C PRO A 156 2.06 -6.46 18.35
N GLN A 157 2.26 -6.39 17.03
CA GLN A 157 1.97 -7.48 16.09
C GLN A 157 0.52 -8.00 16.18
N SER A 158 -0.43 -7.11 16.46
CA SER A 158 -1.85 -7.46 16.57
C SER A 158 -2.73 -6.54 15.73
N SER A 159 -3.91 -7.06 15.38
CA SER A 159 -4.94 -6.32 14.66
C SER A 159 -6.22 -6.26 15.47
N ALA A 160 -6.96 -5.17 15.31
CA ALA A 160 -8.27 -4.98 15.92
C ALA A 160 -9.17 -4.13 15.03
N GLU A 161 -10.48 -4.25 15.22
CA GLU A 161 -11.43 -3.32 14.63
C GLU A 161 -11.30 -1.95 15.31
N GLY A 162 -11.19 -0.92 14.49
CA GLY A 162 -11.22 0.46 14.95
C GLY A 162 -12.62 1.03 14.98
N LYS A 163 -12.75 2.23 15.52
CA LYS A 163 -14.01 2.96 15.50
C LYS A 163 -14.37 3.36 14.07
N SER A 164 -15.55 2.99 13.59
CA SER A 164 -16.06 3.39 12.28
C SER A 164 -16.16 4.91 12.14
N ILE A 165 -15.80 5.40 10.98
CA ILE A 165 -15.94 6.81 10.61
C ILE A 165 -17.38 7.02 10.14
N LYS A 166 -18.06 8.00 10.74
CA LYS A 166 -19.45 8.35 10.42
C LYS A 166 -19.50 9.83 10.04
N LEU A 167 -20.03 10.12 8.87
CA LEU A 167 -20.12 11.48 8.32
C LEU A 167 -21.53 11.73 7.84
N ALA A 168 -22.19 12.71 8.45
CA ALA A 168 -23.52 13.16 8.03
C ALA A 168 -23.37 13.95 6.72
N LEU A 169 -23.92 13.42 5.63
CA LEU A 169 -23.90 14.04 4.30
C LEU A 169 -24.98 13.43 3.42
N ASP A 170 -25.34 14.14 2.35
CA ASP A 170 -26.33 13.66 1.40
C ASP A 170 -25.85 12.42 0.66
N LYS A 171 -26.77 11.48 0.39
CA LYS A 171 -26.46 10.25 -0.32
C LYS A 171 -26.10 10.54 -1.77
N GLN A 172 -24.94 10.03 -2.18
CA GLN A 172 -24.45 10.00 -3.57
C GLN A 172 -23.97 8.60 -3.90
N ASP A 173 -23.94 8.21 -5.16
CA ASP A 173 -23.47 6.90 -5.59
C ASP A 173 -21.94 6.76 -5.46
N GLN A 174 -21.23 7.88 -5.56
CA GLN A 174 -19.79 7.94 -5.48
C GLN A 174 -19.32 9.18 -4.71
N TYR A 175 -18.21 9.02 -4.00
CA TYR A 175 -17.52 10.12 -3.31
C TYR A 175 -16.02 10.02 -3.57
N GLN A 176 -15.34 11.14 -3.46
CA GLN A 176 -13.88 11.16 -3.34
C GLN A 176 -13.54 11.20 -1.85
N LEU A 177 -12.79 10.21 -1.39
CA LEU A 177 -12.31 10.11 -0.02
C LEU A 177 -10.85 10.49 0.04
N GLN A 178 -10.50 11.43 0.90
CA GLN A 178 -9.13 11.74 1.26
C GLN A 178 -8.96 11.46 2.75
N ALA A 179 -7.90 10.77 3.11
CA ALA A 179 -7.60 10.47 4.50
C ALA A 179 -6.12 10.62 4.79
N GLU A 180 -5.82 11.06 6.01
CA GLU A 180 -4.47 11.26 6.51
C GLU A 180 -4.40 10.79 7.97
N VAL A 181 -3.31 10.11 8.33
CA VAL A 181 -3.03 9.77 9.74
C VAL A 181 -2.38 10.96 10.40
N ILE A 182 -3.09 11.64 11.29
CA ILE A 182 -2.58 12.81 12.00
C ILE A 182 -1.64 12.38 13.12
N GLU A 183 -2.11 11.46 13.95
CA GLU A 183 -1.40 11.07 15.16
C GLU A 183 -1.44 9.54 15.37
N VAL A 184 -0.30 9.00 15.76
CA VAL A 184 -0.14 7.66 16.30
C VAL A 184 0.64 7.79 17.59
N LEU A 185 0.05 7.42 18.71
CA LEU A 185 0.68 7.50 20.02
C LEU A 185 0.92 6.10 20.58
N ALA A 186 2.18 5.77 20.76
CA ALA A 186 2.64 4.56 21.44
C ALA A 186 2.88 4.83 22.94
N ARG A 187 3.06 3.74 23.70
CA ARG A 187 3.41 3.82 25.12
C ARG A 187 4.65 3.01 25.47
#